data_6f565f79128bf4cdd56630646f1567d8
#
_entry.id   6f565f79128bf4cdd56630646f1567d8
#
_cell.length_a   1.000
_cell.length_b   1.000
_cell.length_c   1.000
_cell.angle_alpha   90.00
_cell.angle_beta   90.00
_cell.angle_gamma   90.00
#
_symmetry.space_group_name_H-M   'P 1'
#
loop_
_entity.id
_entity.type
_entity.pdbx_description
1 polymer ?
#
loop_
_entity_poly.entity_id
_entity_poly.type
_entity_poly.pdbx_seq_one_letter_code
_entity_poly.pdbx_strand_id
1 'polypeptide(L)'
;MHQQDIIEINKGLQKAYIDNAVNSNLAYSPQFITNDHKRGVKILTHIENQLMHCDEFSISVAFINRSGFVELSETLKELERRGVRGRILTTDYLCFSEPYALDKLATLSNIELKMYHVNDAGVGFHTKGYLFRENGIYRSIIGSSNMTQ
;
A
#
# COMPACT_ATOMS: atom_id res chain seq x y z
N MET A 1 10.00 7.16 16.88
CA MET A 1 11.09 6.43 16.20
C MET A 1 12.34 6.57 17.05
N HIS A 2 12.91 5.45 17.47
CA HIS A 2 14.12 5.47 18.29
C HIS A 2 15.36 5.73 17.43
N GLN A 3 16.43 6.30 18.03
CA GLN A 3 17.67 6.58 17.30
C GLN A 3 18.29 5.30 16.69
N GLN A 4 18.11 4.17 17.37
CA GLN A 4 18.55 2.87 16.87
C GLN A 4 17.83 2.45 15.58
N ASP A 5 16.54 2.74 15.44
CA ASP A 5 15.77 2.45 14.22
C ASP A 5 16.31 3.22 13.02
N ILE A 6 16.71 4.49 13.23
CA ILE A 6 17.30 5.33 12.17
C ILE A 6 18.61 4.72 11.67
N ILE A 7 19.45 4.26 12.59
CA ILE A 7 20.72 3.62 12.25
C ILE A 7 20.49 2.35 11.43
N GLU A 8 19.56 1.50 11.84
CA GLU A 8 19.28 0.25 11.15
C GLU A 8 18.61 0.47 9.77
N ILE A 9 17.73 1.47 9.65
CA ILE A 9 17.16 1.87 8.35
C ILE A 9 18.27 2.33 7.39
N ASN A 10 19.19 3.18 7.85
CA ASN A 10 20.31 3.64 7.03
C ASN A 10 21.23 2.49 6.57
N LYS A 11 21.54 1.54 7.46
CA LYS A 11 22.30 0.33 7.09
C LYS A 11 21.53 -0.51 6.05
N GLY A 12 20.20 -0.67 6.21
CA GLY A 12 19.37 -1.38 5.26
C GLY A 12 19.38 -0.76 3.87
N LEU A 13 19.29 0.57 3.78
CA LEU A 13 19.36 1.31 2.53
C LEU A 13 20.74 1.22 1.89
N GLN A 14 21.82 1.33 2.67
CA GLN A 14 23.18 1.16 2.16
C GLN A 14 23.39 -0.23 1.57
N LYS A 15 23.01 -1.27 2.29
CA LYS A 15 23.14 -2.65 1.84
C LYS A 15 22.41 -2.91 0.52
N ALA A 16 21.18 -2.39 0.38
CA ALA A 16 20.37 -2.66 -0.78
C ALA A 16 20.78 -1.90 -2.04
N TYR A 17 21.29 -0.67 -1.89
CA TYR A 17 21.49 0.22 -3.03
C TYR A 17 22.94 0.66 -3.25
N ILE A 18 23.82 0.54 -2.25
CA ILE A 18 25.17 1.10 -2.30
C ILE A 18 26.24 0.02 -2.05
N ASP A 19 26.11 -0.73 -0.95
CA ASP A 19 27.14 -1.70 -0.54
C ASP A 19 26.52 -2.93 0.12
N ASN A 20 26.59 -4.06 -0.54
CA ASN A 20 26.07 -5.34 -0.05
C ASN A 20 26.90 -5.98 1.06
N ALA A 21 28.11 -5.49 1.33
CA ALA A 21 28.93 -5.95 2.45
C ALA A 21 28.46 -5.39 3.81
N VAL A 22 27.63 -4.34 3.80
CA VAL A 22 27.08 -3.78 5.03
C VAL A 22 26.08 -4.76 5.65
N ASN A 23 26.33 -5.14 6.91
CA ASN A 23 25.38 -5.92 7.69
C ASN A 23 24.21 -5.06 8.13
N SER A 24 23.00 -5.47 7.79
CA SER A 24 21.75 -4.80 8.19
C SER A 24 20.72 -5.77 8.70
N ASN A 25 19.80 -5.27 9.54
CA ASN A 25 18.63 -6.03 9.95
C ASN A 25 17.67 -6.17 8.74
N LEU A 26 17.28 -7.40 8.40
CA LEU A 26 16.38 -7.70 7.29
C LEU A 26 15.02 -7.00 7.40
N ALA A 27 14.56 -6.71 8.61
CA ALA A 27 13.31 -5.99 8.84
C ALA A 27 13.32 -4.55 8.26
N TYR A 28 14.50 -3.95 8.10
CA TYR A 28 14.67 -2.60 7.56
C TYR A 28 15.26 -2.57 6.16
N SER A 29 15.64 -3.72 5.62
CA SER A 29 16.20 -3.80 4.27
C SER A 29 15.10 -3.73 3.22
N PRO A 30 15.30 -2.98 2.13
CA PRO A 30 14.44 -3.05 0.96
C PRO A 30 14.39 -4.47 0.40
N GLN A 31 13.21 -4.88 -0.03
CA GLN A 31 12.96 -6.21 -0.58
C GLN A 31 12.33 -6.09 -1.96
N PHE A 32 12.74 -6.95 -2.88
CA PHE A 32 12.07 -7.09 -4.16
C PHE A 32 10.96 -8.13 -4.03
N ILE A 33 9.71 -7.70 -4.21
CA ILE A 33 8.52 -8.55 -4.07
C ILE A 33 7.93 -8.78 -5.45
N THR A 34 7.71 -10.04 -5.82
CA THR A 34 7.07 -10.43 -7.07
C THR A 34 5.91 -11.38 -6.81
N ASN A 35 4.95 -11.41 -7.73
CA ASN A 35 3.98 -12.51 -7.76
C ASN A 35 4.67 -13.77 -8.27
N ASP A 36 4.72 -14.81 -7.45
CA ASP A 36 5.20 -16.14 -7.84
C ASP A 36 4.09 -17.17 -7.63
N HIS A 37 3.33 -17.42 -8.67
CA HIS A 37 2.21 -18.38 -8.65
C HIS A 37 2.64 -19.80 -8.29
N LYS A 38 3.88 -20.20 -8.63
CA LYS A 38 4.39 -21.54 -8.33
C LYS A 38 4.67 -21.72 -6.85
N ARG A 39 5.10 -20.64 -6.18
CA ARG A 39 5.39 -20.61 -4.74
C ARG A 39 4.23 -20.10 -3.89
N GLY A 40 3.11 -19.72 -4.52
CA GLY A 40 1.97 -19.13 -3.83
C GLY A 40 2.23 -17.74 -3.25
N VAL A 41 3.30 -17.07 -3.70
CA VAL A 41 3.64 -15.72 -3.22
C VAL A 41 2.85 -14.70 -4.02
N LYS A 42 2.09 -13.87 -3.32
CA LYS A 42 1.31 -12.78 -3.91
C LYS A 42 1.69 -11.46 -3.22
N ILE A 43 1.80 -10.38 -3.99
CA ILE A 43 1.95 -9.00 -3.45
C ILE A 43 0.81 -8.68 -2.49
N LEU A 44 -0.40 -9.15 -2.79
CA LEU A 44 -1.56 -8.98 -1.93
C LEU A 44 -1.31 -9.45 -0.49
N THR A 45 -0.69 -10.61 -0.30
CA THR A 45 -0.36 -11.13 1.04
C THR A 45 0.57 -10.18 1.82
N HIS A 46 1.50 -9.54 1.12
CA HIS A 46 2.37 -8.54 1.75
C HIS A 46 1.58 -7.27 2.13
N ILE A 47 0.67 -6.82 1.26
CA ILE A 47 -0.20 -5.66 1.53
C ILE A 47 -1.10 -5.96 2.73
N GLU A 48 -1.78 -7.10 2.76
CA GLU A 48 -2.64 -7.53 3.87
C GLU A 48 -1.87 -7.59 5.19
N ASN A 49 -0.69 -8.19 5.17
CA ASN A 49 0.15 -8.28 6.37
C ASN A 49 0.53 -6.90 6.91
N GLN A 50 0.89 -5.94 6.04
CA GLN A 50 1.18 -4.58 6.45
C GLN A 50 -0.07 -3.86 6.99
N LEU A 51 -1.21 -4.01 6.34
CA LEU A 51 -2.49 -3.45 6.79
C LEU A 51 -2.87 -3.96 8.19
N MET A 52 -2.72 -5.26 8.44
CA MET A 52 -3.08 -5.85 9.72
C MET A 52 -2.26 -5.33 10.91
N HIS A 53 -1.05 -4.83 10.67
CA HIS A 53 -0.14 -4.36 11.73
C HIS A 53 -0.01 -2.83 11.81
N CYS A 54 -0.54 -2.09 10.84
CA CYS A 54 -0.37 -0.63 10.81
C CYS A 54 -1.28 0.12 11.79
N ASP A 55 -0.83 1.31 12.17
CA ASP A 55 -1.59 2.32 12.92
C ASP A 55 -2.32 3.30 11.99
N GLU A 56 -1.83 3.44 10.76
CA GLU A 56 -2.36 4.31 9.71
C GLU A 56 -1.87 3.81 8.35
N PHE A 57 -2.68 3.98 7.30
CA PHE A 57 -2.27 3.64 5.95
C PHE A 57 -2.68 4.69 4.91
N SER A 58 -1.93 4.73 3.81
CA SER A 58 -2.29 5.51 2.63
C SER A 58 -2.03 4.68 1.38
N ILE A 59 -3.03 4.59 0.52
CA ILE A 59 -2.97 3.85 -0.74
C ILE A 59 -3.18 4.83 -1.88
N SER A 60 -2.30 4.81 -2.87
CA SER A 60 -2.41 5.60 -4.09
C SER A 60 -2.30 4.67 -5.28
N VAL A 61 -3.43 4.39 -5.95
CA VAL A 61 -3.50 3.44 -7.06
C VAL A 61 -4.33 4.02 -8.20
N ALA A 62 -3.91 3.75 -9.43
CA ALA A 62 -4.66 4.24 -10.59
C ALA A 62 -6.04 3.57 -10.70
N PHE A 63 -6.13 2.28 -10.40
CA PHE A 63 -7.36 1.52 -10.62
C PHE A 63 -7.75 0.70 -9.40
N ILE A 64 -9.06 0.67 -9.13
CA ILE A 64 -9.68 -0.14 -8.09
C ILE A 64 -10.84 -0.90 -8.72
N ASN A 65 -10.79 -2.22 -8.74
CA ASN A 65 -11.90 -3.03 -9.23
C ASN A 65 -12.55 -3.87 -8.12
N ARG A 66 -13.67 -4.49 -8.46
CA ARG A 66 -14.43 -5.32 -7.53
C ARG A 66 -13.60 -6.48 -6.97
N SER A 67 -12.81 -7.17 -7.80
CA SER A 67 -12.02 -8.31 -7.36
C SER A 67 -10.95 -7.89 -6.34
N GLY A 68 -10.21 -6.81 -6.60
CA GLY A 68 -9.22 -6.27 -5.66
C GLY A 68 -9.84 -5.79 -4.35
N PHE A 69 -11.01 -5.14 -4.41
CA PHE A 69 -11.74 -4.78 -3.19
C PHE A 69 -12.18 -6.02 -2.39
N VAL A 70 -12.75 -7.03 -3.05
CA VAL A 70 -13.27 -8.23 -2.36
C VAL A 70 -12.15 -8.96 -1.62
N GLU A 71 -10.96 -9.08 -2.21
CA GLU A 71 -9.82 -9.71 -1.55
C GLU A 71 -9.38 -8.97 -0.27
N LEU A 72 -9.47 -7.64 -0.24
CA LEU A 72 -9.08 -6.82 0.92
C LEU A 72 -10.26 -6.52 1.87
N SER A 73 -11.49 -6.88 1.53
CA SER A 73 -12.69 -6.41 2.22
C SER A 73 -12.73 -6.76 3.70
N GLU A 74 -12.34 -7.96 4.07
CA GLU A 74 -12.34 -8.39 5.48
C GLU A 74 -11.24 -7.68 6.28
N THR A 75 -10.06 -7.52 5.68
CA THR A 75 -8.97 -6.74 6.28
C THR A 75 -9.38 -5.28 6.51
N LEU A 76 -10.02 -4.65 5.53
CA LEU A 76 -10.48 -3.26 5.64
C LEU A 76 -11.58 -3.08 6.70
N LYS A 77 -12.52 -4.02 6.82
CA LYS A 77 -13.53 -4.03 7.89
C LYS A 77 -12.89 -4.20 9.28
N GLU A 78 -11.89 -5.06 9.40
CA GLU A 78 -11.16 -5.22 10.66
C GLU A 78 -10.43 -3.94 11.04
N LEU A 79 -9.83 -3.24 10.08
CA LEU A 79 -9.21 -1.93 10.30
C LEU A 79 -10.25 -0.89 10.74
N GLU A 80 -11.45 -0.89 10.14
CA GLU A 80 -12.55 -0.04 10.57
C GLU A 80 -12.93 -0.33 12.03
N ARG A 81 -13.13 -1.61 12.39
CA ARG A 81 -13.45 -2.03 13.76
C ARG A 81 -12.38 -1.58 14.77
N ARG A 82 -11.11 -1.58 14.37
CA ARG A 82 -9.98 -1.12 15.18
C ARG A 82 -9.79 0.40 15.19
N GLY A 83 -10.52 1.13 14.35
CA GLY A 83 -10.40 2.58 14.20
C GLY A 83 -9.09 3.01 13.52
N VAL A 84 -8.45 2.13 12.75
CA VAL A 84 -7.22 2.44 12.01
C VAL A 84 -7.56 3.34 10.83
N ARG A 85 -6.98 4.54 10.79
CA ARG A 85 -7.27 5.54 9.76
C ARG A 85 -6.62 5.19 8.43
N GLY A 86 -7.41 5.29 7.36
CA GLY A 86 -6.96 5.04 5.99
C GLY A 86 -7.21 6.21 5.06
N ARG A 87 -6.31 6.43 4.11
CA ARG A 87 -6.50 7.34 2.98
C ARG A 87 -6.29 6.58 1.69
N ILE A 88 -7.25 6.70 0.77
CA ILE A 88 -7.15 6.05 -0.54
C ILE A 88 -7.34 7.12 -1.62
N LEU A 89 -6.38 7.21 -2.52
CA LEU A 89 -6.44 8.05 -3.72
C LEU A 89 -6.45 7.16 -4.96
N THR A 90 -7.44 7.34 -5.80
CA THR A 90 -7.57 6.70 -7.12
C THR A 90 -7.87 7.74 -8.19
N THR A 91 -8.10 7.33 -9.43
CA THR A 91 -8.38 8.23 -10.54
C THR A 91 -9.55 7.75 -11.38
N ASP A 92 -10.18 8.69 -12.10
CA ASP A 92 -11.19 8.43 -13.14
C ASP A 92 -10.57 8.09 -14.51
N TYR A 93 -9.24 7.98 -14.59
CA TYR A 93 -8.54 7.72 -15.85
C TYR A 93 -9.07 6.46 -16.53
N LEU A 94 -9.55 6.62 -17.78
CA LEU A 94 -10.15 5.59 -18.62
C LEU A 94 -11.35 4.84 -17.97
N CYS A 95 -11.93 5.35 -16.89
CA CYS A 95 -13.04 4.72 -16.16
C CYS A 95 -12.75 3.26 -15.72
N PHE A 96 -11.50 2.93 -15.44
CA PHE A 96 -11.11 1.57 -15.04
C PHE A 96 -11.37 1.26 -13.56
N SER A 97 -11.62 2.28 -12.73
CA SER A 97 -12.08 2.06 -11.37
C SER A 97 -13.58 1.73 -11.37
N GLU A 98 -13.96 0.63 -10.73
CA GLU A 98 -15.35 0.15 -10.75
C GLU A 98 -16.19 0.83 -9.66
N PRO A 99 -17.38 1.41 -10.00
CA PRO A 99 -18.25 2.09 -9.05
C PRO A 99 -18.59 1.24 -7.81
N TYR A 100 -18.83 -0.05 -8.00
CA TYR A 100 -19.11 -0.96 -6.88
C TYR A 100 -18.03 -0.93 -5.81
N ALA A 101 -16.75 -1.00 -6.21
CA ALA A 101 -15.64 -1.01 -5.28
C ALA A 101 -15.49 0.35 -4.57
N LEU A 102 -15.67 1.44 -5.32
CA LEU A 102 -15.61 2.80 -4.79
C LEU A 102 -16.73 3.06 -3.78
N ASP A 103 -17.97 2.66 -4.09
CA ASP A 103 -19.12 2.79 -3.18
C ASP A 103 -18.87 2.02 -1.88
N LYS A 104 -18.35 0.80 -1.97
CA LYS A 104 -18.03 0.00 -0.78
C LYS A 104 -16.91 0.61 0.06
N LEU A 105 -15.85 1.12 -0.57
CA LEU A 105 -14.79 1.84 0.15
C LEU A 105 -15.33 3.10 0.83
N ALA A 106 -16.20 3.85 0.17
CA ALA A 106 -16.81 5.07 0.71
C ALA A 106 -17.75 4.81 1.92
N THR A 107 -18.23 3.58 2.10
CA THR A 107 -19.03 3.22 3.29
C THR A 107 -18.19 2.96 4.53
N LEU A 108 -16.88 2.75 4.41
CA LEU A 108 -15.99 2.50 5.55
C LEU A 108 -15.65 3.81 6.27
N SER A 109 -16.09 3.93 7.51
CA SER A 109 -16.00 5.18 8.29
C SER A 109 -14.58 5.65 8.63
N ASN A 110 -13.62 4.73 8.57
CA ASN A 110 -12.21 4.98 8.84
C ASN A 110 -11.40 5.37 7.59
N ILE A 111 -12.01 5.36 6.40
CA ILE A 111 -11.32 5.60 5.12
C ILE A 111 -11.74 6.94 4.53
N GLU A 112 -10.76 7.79 4.24
CA GLU A 112 -10.90 8.96 3.39
C GLU A 112 -10.59 8.56 1.94
N LEU A 113 -11.65 8.39 1.12
CA LEU A 113 -11.52 8.09 -0.31
C LEU A 113 -11.54 9.36 -1.12
N LYS A 114 -10.54 9.56 -1.98
CA LYS A 114 -10.46 10.68 -2.94
C LYS A 114 -10.26 10.18 -4.36
N MET A 115 -10.84 10.90 -5.31
CA MET A 115 -10.66 10.66 -6.74
C MET A 115 -9.93 11.84 -7.39
N TYR A 116 -8.87 11.52 -8.09
CA TYR A 116 -8.13 12.48 -8.91
C TYR A 116 -8.78 12.53 -10.31
N HIS A 117 -9.27 13.72 -10.69
CA HIS A 117 -9.91 13.96 -11.98
C HIS A 117 -8.86 14.36 -13.02
N VAL A 118 -8.58 13.45 -13.96
CA VAL A 118 -7.52 13.64 -14.97
C VAL A 118 -7.84 14.79 -15.91
N ASN A 119 -9.09 14.94 -16.31
CA ASN A 119 -9.50 16.02 -17.23
C ASN A 119 -9.32 17.41 -16.62
N ASP A 120 -9.57 17.57 -15.33
CA ASP A 120 -9.44 18.85 -14.63
C ASP A 120 -7.97 19.22 -14.40
N ALA A 121 -7.13 18.24 -14.16
CA ALA A 121 -5.72 18.44 -13.83
C ALA A 121 -4.80 18.55 -15.04
N GLY A 122 -5.22 18.06 -16.21
CA GLY A 122 -4.40 18.04 -17.44
C GLY A 122 -3.14 17.17 -17.38
N VAL A 123 -2.97 16.41 -16.29
CA VAL A 123 -1.80 15.53 -16.04
C VAL A 123 -2.28 14.13 -15.71
N GLY A 124 -1.65 13.13 -16.31
CA GLY A 124 -1.97 11.73 -16.05
C GLY A 124 -1.61 11.29 -14.62
N PHE A 125 -2.41 10.38 -14.07
CA PHE A 125 -2.20 9.76 -12.78
C PHE A 125 -2.09 8.24 -12.97
N HIS A 126 -0.94 7.66 -12.65
CA HIS A 126 -0.72 6.21 -12.80
C HIS A 126 0.15 5.63 -11.69
N THR A 127 0.07 6.19 -10.48
CA THR A 127 0.82 5.71 -9.33
C THR A 127 0.26 4.39 -8.81
N LYS A 128 1.11 3.57 -8.21
CA LYS A 128 0.77 2.39 -7.43
C LYS A 128 1.72 2.34 -6.24
N GLY A 129 1.25 2.91 -5.15
CA GLY A 129 2.00 3.01 -3.91
C GLY A 129 1.11 2.73 -2.71
N TYR A 130 1.64 1.97 -1.79
CA TYR A 130 1.03 1.64 -0.51
C TYR A 130 1.98 2.08 0.58
N LEU A 131 1.50 2.88 1.51
CA LEU A 131 2.28 3.39 2.63
C LEU A 131 1.60 3.01 3.93
N PHE A 132 2.35 2.43 4.83
CA PHE A 132 1.88 1.97 6.13
C PHE A 132 2.73 2.59 7.22
N ARG A 133 2.10 3.02 8.31
CA ARG A 133 2.80 3.49 9.50
C ARG A 133 2.56 2.51 10.64
N GLU A 134 3.63 2.05 11.27
CA GLU A 134 3.61 1.18 12.44
C GLU A 134 4.62 1.69 13.46
N ASN A 135 4.18 2.01 14.67
CA ASN A 135 5.06 2.50 15.75
C ASN A 135 5.98 3.67 15.36
N GLY A 136 5.49 4.57 14.49
CA GLY A 136 6.25 5.73 14.00
C GLY A 136 7.23 5.42 12.86
N ILE A 137 7.31 4.19 12.39
CA ILE A 137 8.12 3.77 11.23
C ILE A 137 7.19 3.65 10.02
N TYR A 138 7.65 4.15 8.87
CA TYR A 138 6.95 4.02 7.62
C TYR A 138 7.52 2.87 6.79
N ARG A 139 6.62 2.06 6.24
CA ARG A 139 6.92 1.03 5.23
C ARG A 139 6.16 1.37 3.97
N SER A 140 6.81 1.21 2.82
CA SER A 140 6.17 1.44 1.53
C SER A 140 6.33 0.25 0.60
N ILE A 141 5.28 -0.04 -0.16
CA ILE A 141 5.31 -0.94 -1.31
C ILE A 141 5.05 -0.09 -2.54
N ILE A 142 6.00 -0.06 -3.47
CA ILE A 142 5.92 0.72 -4.70
C ILE A 142 6.15 -0.23 -5.88
N GLY A 143 5.30 -0.16 -6.89
CA GLY A 143 5.42 -1.06 -8.02
C GLY A 143 4.35 -0.85 -9.09
N SER A 144 3.95 -1.94 -9.74
CA SER A 144 2.93 -1.94 -10.80
C SER A 144 1.54 -2.42 -10.34
N SER A 145 1.39 -2.83 -9.09
CA SER A 145 0.15 -3.45 -8.62
C SER A 145 -0.90 -2.42 -8.25
N ASN A 146 -2.00 -2.41 -8.99
CA ASN A 146 -3.23 -1.72 -8.63
C ASN A 146 -4.02 -2.51 -7.57
N MET A 147 -5.13 -1.96 -7.07
CA MET A 147 -6.11 -2.69 -6.27
C MET A 147 -7.05 -3.49 -7.20
N THR A 148 -6.44 -4.42 -7.93
CA THR A 148 -7.06 -5.30 -8.93
C THR A 148 -6.47 -6.70 -8.77
N GLN A 149 -7.21 -7.71 -9.24
CA GLN A 149 -6.72 -9.09 -9.25
C GLN A 149 -5.74 -9.32 -10.39
#